data_a2290004f417b8fcaed78909f94ca1ff
#
_entry.id   a2290004f417b8fcaed78909f94ca1ff
#
_cell.length_a   1.000
_cell.length_b   1.000
_cell.length_c   1.000
_cell.angle_alpha   90.00
_cell.angle_beta   90.00
_cell.angle_gamma   90.00
#
_symmetry.space_group_name_H-M   'P 1'
#
loop_
_entity.id
_entity.type
_entity.pdbx_description
1 polymer ?
#
loop_
_entity_poly.entity_id
_entity_poly.type
_entity_poly.pdbx_seq_one_letter_code
_entity_poly.pdbx_strand_id
1 'polypeptide(L)'
;VGEGKSQMREKEVINAIEKAYPKMMKRFNQITDDQYKLFCKKQYDYGSGNINLGGDLEDDDDRMFALTALVIRMNDKVNRLKNIIVKHRGNNAVADETYLDAFRDLSIYGIIAQLVSEKVWGR
;
A
#
# COMPACT_ATOMS: atom_id res chain seq x y z
N VAL A 1 15.19 22.78 -20.17
CA VAL A 1 16.41 22.00 -20.31
C VAL A 1 16.51 20.97 -19.18
N GLY A 2 16.24 21.38 -17.95
CA GLY A 2 16.32 20.49 -16.79
C GLY A 2 15.30 19.35 -16.81
N GLU A 3 14.04 19.64 -17.09
CA GLU A 3 12.96 18.64 -17.11
C GLU A 3 13.15 17.59 -18.19
N GLY A 4 13.52 17.99 -19.41
CA GLY A 4 13.78 17.05 -20.51
C GLY A 4 14.93 16.10 -20.21
N LYS A 5 16.01 16.60 -19.61
CA LYS A 5 17.17 15.79 -19.19
C LYS A 5 16.79 14.81 -18.07
N SER A 6 16.00 15.28 -17.07
CA SER A 6 15.53 14.44 -15.97
C SER A 6 14.65 13.30 -16.47
N GLN A 7 13.70 13.57 -17.36
CA GLN A 7 12.82 12.56 -17.94
C GLN A 7 13.58 11.52 -18.76
N MET A 8 14.55 11.93 -19.56
CA MET A 8 15.41 11.02 -20.31
C MET A 8 16.21 10.13 -19.38
N ARG A 9 16.76 10.72 -18.30
CA ARG A 9 17.52 9.95 -17.30
C ARG A 9 16.64 8.94 -16.56
N GLU A 10 15.42 9.30 -16.21
CA GLU A 10 14.47 8.36 -15.59
C GLU A 10 14.20 7.17 -16.50
N LYS A 11 13.90 7.40 -17.77
CA LYS A 11 13.67 6.33 -18.75
C LYS A 11 14.88 5.42 -18.87
N GLU A 12 16.07 5.99 -18.91
CA GLU A 12 17.32 5.22 -19.00
C GLU A 12 17.50 4.33 -17.77
N VAL A 13 17.22 4.85 -16.56
CA VAL A 13 17.32 4.09 -15.32
C VAL A 13 16.29 2.96 -15.30
N ILE A 14 15.04 3.24 -15.66
CA ILE A 14 13.97 2.24 -15.71
C ILE A 14 14.35 1.13 -16.70
N ASN A 15 14.75 1.50 -17.91
CA ASN A 15 15.15 0.53 -18.93
C ASN A 15 16.32 -0.35 -18.46
N ALA A 16 17.29 0.25 -17.79
CA ALA A 16 18.45 -0.48 -17.26
C ALA A 16 18.02 -1.53 -16.23
N ILE A 17 17.11 -1.18 -15.33
CA ILE A 17 16.62 -2.10 -14.29
C ILE A 17 15.73 -3.19 -14.89
N GLU A 18 14.84 -2.85 -15.81
CA GLU A 18 14.01 -3.84 -16.50
C GLU A 18 14.86 -4.85 -17.28
N LYS A 19 15.94 -4.39 -17.87
CA LYS A 19 16.88 -5.24 -18.61
C LYS A 19 17.71 -6.12 -17.67
N ALA A 20 18.15 -5.56 -16.53
CA ALA A 20 18.96 -6.29 -15.56
C ALA A 20 18.14 -7.34 -14.78
N TYR A 21 16.89 -7.04 -14.47
CA TYR A 21 16.04 -7.87 -13.62
C TYR A 21 14.65 -8.09 -14.25
N PRO A 22 14.57 -8.75 -15.40
CA PRO A 22 13.30 -8.83 -16.15
C PRO A 22 12.18 -9.57 -15.41
N LYS A 23 12.50 -10.63 -14.70
CA LYS A 23 11.48 -11.39 -13.92
C LYS A 23 10.95 -10.59 -12.75
N MET A 24 11.84 -9.93 -12.02
CA MET A 24 11.46 -9.10 -10.87
C MET A 24 10.56 -7.95 -11.32
N MET A 25 10.94 -7.24 -12.35
CA MET A 25 10.20 -6.06 -12.81
C MET A 25 8.86 -6.43 -13.43
N LYS A 26 8.79 -7.54 -14.16
CA LYS A 26 7.52 -8.06 -14.66
C LYS A 26 6.57 -8.38 -13.51
N ARG A 27 7.08 -9.07 -12.48
CA ARG A 27 6.26 -9.45 -11.32
C ARG A 27 5.84 -8.23 -10.49
N PHE A 28 6.72 -7.24 -10.34
CA PHE A 28 6.39 -5.97 -9.69
C PHE A 28 5.15 -5.33 -10.33
N ASN A 29 5.15 -5.21 -11.64
CA ASN A 29 4.01 -4.63 -12.38
C ASN A 29 2.73 -5.46 -12.22
N GLN A 30 2.83 -6.79 -12.21
CA GLN A 30 1.68 -7.66 -11.98
C GLN A 30 1.11 -7.48 -10.57
N ILE A 31 1.98 -7.41 -9.56
CA ILE A 31 1.55 -7.20 -8.16
C ILE A 31 0.83 -5.87 -8.00
N THR A 32 1.38 -4.78 -8.53
CA THR A 32 0.75 -3.46 -8.44
C THR A 32 -0.58 -3.42 -9.18
N ASP A 33 -0.68 -4.06 -10.33
CA ASP A 33 -1.95 -4.15 -11.08
C ASP A 33 -3.01 -4.94 -10.31
N ASP A 34 -2.64 -6.10 -9.76
CA ASP A 34 -3.54 -6.92 -8.95
C ASP A 34 -4.01 -6.17 -7.69
N GLN A 35 -3.12 -5.44 -7.04
CA GLN A 35 -3.46 -4.64 -5.86
C GLN A 35 -4.40 -3.49 -6.22
N TYR A 36 -4.19 -2.85 -7.36
CA TYR A 36 -5.08 -1.81 -7.84
C TYR A 36 -6.50 -2.34 -8.06
N LYS A 37 -6.63 -3.49 -8.71
CA LYS A 37 -7.93 -4.13 -8.95
C LYS A 37 -8.64 -4.51 -7.66
N LEU A 38 -7.90 -5.10 -6.72
CA LEU A 38 -8.46 -5.46 -5.41
C LEU A 38 -8.88 -4.22 -4.62
N PHE A 39 -8.08 -3.17 -4.66
CA PHE A 39 -8.41 -1.89 -4.05
C PHE A 39 -9.73 -1.35 -4.58
N CYS A 40 -9.93 -1.34 -5.89
CA CYS A 40 -11.17 -0.88 -6.51
C CYS A 40 -12.38 -1.70 -6.05
N LYS A 41 -12.24 -3.03 -5.99
CA LYS A 41 -13.32 -3.92 -5.52
C LYS A 41 -13.69 -3.63 -4.05
N LYS A 42 -12.69 -3.44 -3.19
CA LYS A 42 -12.90 -3.10 -1.79
C LYS A 42 -13.55 -1.72 -1.63
N GLN A 43 -13.15 -0.74 -2.42
CA GLN A 43 -13.79 0.57 -2.40
C GLN A 43 -15.24 0.51 -2.85
N TYR A 44 -15.54 -0.30 -3.85
CA TYR A 44 -16.91 -0.52 -4.28
C TYR A 44 -17.79 -1.07 -3.15
N ASP A 45 -17.26 -2.02 -2.37
CA ASP A 45 -18.00 -2.66 -1.28
C ASP A 45 -18.10 -1.78 -0.03
N TYR A 46 -16.99 -1.18 0.39
CA TYR A 46 -16.91 -0.46 1.67
C TYR A 46 -17.19 1.04 1.56
N GLY A 47 -16.93 1.66 0.42
CA GLY A 47 -16.92 3.10 0.31
C GLY A 47 -15.73 3.71 1.04
N SER A 48 -15.74 5.04 1.22
CA SER A 48 -14.63 5.78 1.81
C SER A 48 -14.71 5.92 3.33
N GLY A 49 -15.87 5.71 3.93
CA GLY A 49 -16.15 6.01 5.34
C GLY A 49 -15.33 5.21 6.34
N ASN A 50 -14.85 4.02 5.95
CA ASN A 50 -14.05 3.16 6.82
C ASN A 50 -12.64 3.73 7.11
N ILE A 51 -12.21 4.70 6.32
CA ILE A 51 -10.89 5.32 6.48
C ILE A 51 -10.99 6.69 7.15
N ASN A 52 -11.85 7.57 6.65
CA ASN A 52 -11.98 8.91 7.22
C ASN A 52 -12.86 8.96 8.47
N LEU A 53 -13.57 7.87 8.80
CA LEU A 53 -14.37 7.71 10.03
C LEU A 53 -15.39 8.83 10.23
N GLY A 54 -15.98 9.32 9.13
CA GLY A 54 -16.94 10.41 9.16
C GLY A 54 -16.33 11.80 9.32
N GLY A 55 -15.00 11.89 9.37
CA GLY A 55 -14.30 13.17 9.51
C GLY A 55 -14.16 13.92 8.20
N ASP A 56 -13.77 15.19 8.32
CA ASP A 56 -13.45 16.07 7.20
C ASP A 56 -11.94 16.12 7.02
N LEU A 57 -11.45 15.65 5.88
CA LEU A 57 -10.01 15.62 5.59
C LEU A 57 -9.38 17.01 5.47
N GLU A 58 -10.19 18.05 5.27
CA GLU A 58 -9.70 19.44 5.30
C GLU A 58 -9.39 19.92 6.72
N ASP A 59 -10.02 19.30 7.75
CA ASP A 59 -9.71 19.55 9.14
C ASP A 59 -8.45 18.78 9.53
N ASP A 60 -7.46 19.47 10.08
CA ASP A 60 -6.17 18.90 10.46
C ASP A 60 -6.33 17.80 11.52
N ASP A 61 -7.19 18.01 12.52
CA ASP A 61 -7.40 17.03 13.59
C ASP A 61 -8.09 15.77 13.08
N ASP A 62 -9.12 15.91 12.23
CA ASP A 62 -9.80 14.77 11.61
C ASP A 62 -8.86 13.98 10.71
N ARG A 63 -8.03 14.67 9.96
CA ARG A 63 -7.05 14.01 9.09
C ARG A 63 -5.99 13.26 9.90
N MET A 64 -5.49 13.86 10.98
CA MET A 64 -4.53 13.20 11.87
C MET A 64 -5.15 12.01 12.58
N PHE A 65 -6.44 12.08 12.94
CA PHE A 65 -7.15 10.96 13.51
C PHE A 65 -7.24 9.78 12.52
N ALA A 66 -7.59 10.05 11.27
CA ALA A 66 -7.64 9.02 10.22
C ALA A 66 -6.26 8.38 9.99
N LEU A 67 -5.21 9.18 9.95
CA LEU A 67 -3.83 8.69 9.81
C LEU A 67 -3.40 7.85 11.02
N THR A 68 -3.78 8.26 12.23
CA THR A 68 -3.50 7.50 13.45
C THR A 68 -4.18 6.13 13.41
N ALA A 69 -5.44 6.07 12.96
CA ALA A 69 -6.16 4.81 12.80
C ALA A 69 -5.45 3.89 11.80
N LEU A 70 -4.93 4.44 10.71
CA LEU A 70 -4.14 3.67 9.73
C LEU A 70 -2.85 3.13 10.36
N VAL A 71 -2.14 3.92 11.14
CA VAL A 71 -0.93 3.49 11.84
C VAL A 71 -1.23 2.31 12.78
N ILE A 72 -2.35 2.36 13.49
CA ILE A 72 -2.78 1.27 14.37
C ILE A 72 -3.01 -0.01 13.58
N ARG A 73 -3.71 0.08 12.44
CA ARG A 73 -3.95 -1.07 11.55
C ARG A 73 -2.64 -1.65 11.01
N MET A 74 -1.72 -0.78 10.61
CA MET A 74 -0.40 -1.19 10.11
C MET A 74 0.40 -1.88 11.22
N ASN A 75 0.34 -1.37 12.44
CA ASN A 75 1.01 -1.96 13.59
C ASN A 75 0.52 -3.39 13.85
N ASP A 76 -0.78 -3.64 13.75
CA ASP A 76 -1.33 -4.99 13.89
C ASP A 76 -0.75 -5.96 12.85
N LYS A 77 -0.63 -5.52 11.60
CA LYS A 77 -0.04 -6.32 10.53
C LYS A 77 1.44 -6.59 10.79
N VAL A 78 2.19 -5.60 11.26
CA VAL A 78 3.61 -5.77 11.60
C VAL A 78 3.77 -6.76 12.76
N ASN A 79 2.93 -6.67 13.80
CA ASN A 79 2.95 -7.62 14.90
C ASN A 79 2.67 -9.05 14.44
N ARG A 80 1.69 -9.23 13.56
CA ARG A 80 1.38 -10.52 12.96
C ARG A 80 2.59 -11.08 12.20
N LEU A 81 3.25 -10.24 11.41
CA LEU A 81 4.44 -10.64 10.65
C LEU A 81 5.60 -11.03 11.58
N LYS A 82 5.81 -10.29 12.65
CA LYS A 82 6.85 -10.64 13.65
C LYS A 82 6.61 -12.03 14.23
N ASN A 83 5.37 -12.34 14.57
CA ASN A 83 5.04 -13.66 15.12
C ASN A 83 5.19 -14.77 14.08
N ILE A 84 4.60 -14.58 12.89
CA ILE A 84 4.59 -15.65 11.88
C ILE A 84 5.98 -15.87 11.29
N ILE A 85 6.67 -14.80 10.87
CA ILE A 85 7.95 -14.94 10.15
C ILE A 85 9.10 -15.16 11.13
N VAL A 86 9.25 -14.27 12.11
CA VAL A 86 10.41 -14.29 13.00
C VAL A 86 10.29 -15.41 14.03
N LYS A 87 9.12 -15.55 14.66
CA LYS A 87 8.91 -16.55 15.73
C LYS A 87 8.58 -17.94 15.20
N HIS A 88 7.70 -18.03 14.20
CA HIS A 88 7.20 -19.32 13.68
C HIS A 88 7.74 -19.68 12.29
N ARG A 89 8.69 -18.93 11.78
CA ARG A 89 9.41 -19.18 10.51
C ARG A 89 8.47 -19.36 9.30
N GLY A 90 7.39 -18.59 9.26
CA GLY A 90 6.43 -18.60 8.17
C GLY A 90 5.25 -19.55 8.35
N ASN A 91 5.18 -20.30 9.46
CA ASN A 91 4.06 -21.20 9.74
C ASN A 91 2.93 -20.46 10.45
N ASN A 92 1.78 -20.38 9.82
CA ASN A 92 0.58 -19.76 10.38
C ASN A 92 -0.44 -20.84 10.78
N ALA A 93 -1.18 -20.59 11.86
CA ALA A 93 -2.21 -21.50 12.36
C ALA A 93 -3.54 -21.36 11.61
N VAL A 94 -3.87 -20.17 11.14
CA VAL A 94 -5.12 -19.91 10.41
C VAL A 94 -4.89 -20.25 8.94
N ALA A 95 -5.57 -21.30 8.45
CA ALA A 95 -5.30 -21.91 7.16
C ALA A 95 -5.45 -20.94 5.97
N ASP A 96 -6.45 -20.05 6.02
CA ASP A 96 -6.75 -19.14 4.90
C ASP A 96 -6.08 -17.77 5.00
N GLU A 97 -5.26 -17.53 6.04
CA GLU A 97 -4.58 -16.26 6.27
C GLU A 97 -3.07 -16.44 6.29
N THR A 98 -2.43 -16.21 5.15
CA THR A 98 -0.97 -16.30 5.05
C THR A 98 -0.31 -14.98 5.45
N TYR A 99 1.01 -15.03 5.75
CA TYR A 99 1.78 -13.81 6.02
C TYR A 99 1.82 -12.87 4.80
N LEU A 100 1.62 -13.41 3.58
CA LEU A 100 1.58 -12.61 2.36
C LEU A 100 0.42 -11.61 2.38
N ASP A 101 -0.71 -11.97 2.99
CA ASP A 101 -1.85 -11.05 3.14
C ASP A 101 -1.47 -9.83 3.97
N ALA A 102 -0.68 -10.02 5.03
CA ALA A 102 -0.21 -8.91 5.85
C ALA A 102 0.70 -7.96 5.07
N PHE A 103 1.61 -8.49 4.25
CA PHE A 103 2.45 -7.66 3.37
C PHE A 103 1.61 -6.89 2.35
N ARG A 104 0.63 -7.54 1.75
CA ARG A 104 -0.29 -6.90 0.79
C ARG A 104 -1.05 -5.75 1.45
N ASP A 105 -1.60 -6.00 2.64
CA ASP A 105 -2.34 -4.99 3.39
C ASP A 105 -1.44 -3.80 3.75
N LEU A 106 -0.21 -4.04 4.19
CA LEU A 106 0.73 -2.96 4.51
C LEU A 106 1.04 -2.09 3.30
N SER A 107 1.25 -2.69 2.13
CA SER A 107 1.55 -1.92 0.91
C SER A 107 0.37 -1.03 0.50
N ILE A 108 -0.86 -1.52 0.63
CA ILE A 108 -2.08 -0.76 0.32
C ILE A 108 -2.34 0.32 1.38
N TYR A 109 -2.16 0.03 2.65
CA TYR A 109 -2.31 1.04 3.71
C TYR A 109 -1.33 2.20 3.51
N GLY A 110 -0.13 1.93 3.02
CA GLY A 110 0.83 2.97 2.67
C GLY A 110 0.31 3.92 1.57
N ILE A 111 -0.35 3.37 0.56
CA ILE A 111 -0.98 4.17 -0.50
C ILE A 111 -2.17 4.96 0.05
N ILE A 112 -3.04 4.31 0.82
CA ILE A 112 -4.21 4.96 1.45
C ILE A 112 -3.75 6.15 2.30
N ALA A 113 -2.71 5.97 3.12
CA ALA A 113 -2.17 7.04 3.95
C ALA A 113 -1.71 8.24 3.12
N GLN A 114 -1.12 8.01 1.95
CA GLN A 114 -0.73 9.09 1.04
C GLN A 114 -1.97 9.81 0.49
N LEU A 115 -3.01 9.07 0.10
CA LEU A 115 -4.26 9.67 -0.39
C LEU A 115 -4.97 10.49 0.69
N VAL A 116 -4.96 10.02 1.94
CA VAL A 116 -5.50 10.77 3.08
C VAL A 116 -4.68 12.04 3.31
N SER A 117 -3.36 11.92 3.33
CA SER A 117 -2.45 13.05 3.55
C SER A 117 -2.60 14.14 2.49
N GLU A 118 -2.86 13.75 1.25
CA GLU A 118 -3.07 14.67 0.13
C GLU A 118 -4.53 15.17 0.02
N LYS A 119 -5.39 14.77 0.96
CA LYS A 119 -6.81 15.18 1.04
C LYS A 119 -7.65 14.78 -0.18
N VAL A 120 -7.26 13.70 -0.84
CA VAL A 120 -7.99 13.18 -2.03
C VAL A 120 -8.74 11.87 -1.76
N TRP A 121 -8.62 11.32 -0.56
CA TRP A 121 -9.34 10.10 -0.21
C TRP A 121 -10.85 10.32 -0.32
N GLY A 122 -11.51 9.46 -1.10
CA GLY A 122 -12.96 9.53 -1.30
C GLY A 122 -13.46 10.66 -2.20
N ARG A 123 -12.58 11.28 -2.93
CA ARG A 123 -12.91 12.37 -3.87
C ARG A 123 -12.65 11.99 -5.32
#